data_476fdb37daf426bf3d1dffae5bc5da17
#
_entry.id   476fdb37daf426bf3d1dffae5bc5da17
#
_cell.length_a   1.000
_cell.length_b   1.000
_cell.length_c   1.000
_cell.angle_alpha   90.00
_cell.angle_beta   90.00
_cell.angle_gamma   90.00
#
_symmetry.space_group_name_H-M   'P 1'
#
loop_
_entity.id
_entity.type
_entity.pdbx_description
1 polymer ?
#
loop_
_entity_poly.entity_id
_entity_poly.type
_entity_poly.pdbx_seq_one_letter_code
_entity_poly.pdbx_strand_id
1 'polypeptide(L)'
;MVPISASTAAGAAKAGRDAAAFELIGAPFLALGRDEEELRKSMDALRQNISFYASTRSYHAVLAHHGWEDTGMELHRLSLAGKWAQMPALISDEMLEQWAVVALHDDFAQKLRERANGVFGTVLVDLPAAARADTGFVRETVQRLRA
;
A
#
# COMPACT_ATOMS: atom_id res chain seq x y z
N MET A 1 14.58 -10.35 -0.17
CA MET A 1 13.69 -10.21 1.02
C MET A 1 13.01 -11.54 1.29
N VAL A 2 12.91 -11.98 2.54
CA VAL A 2 12.18 -13.20 2.90
C VAL A 2 10.68 -12.90 2.83
N PRO A 3 9.85 -13.73 2.15
CA PRO A 3 8.40 -13.52 2.13
C PRO A 3 7.81 -13.45 3.55
N ILE A 4 6.80 -12.61 3.76
CA ILE A 4 6.17 -12.42 5.07
C ILE A 4 5.65 -13.74 5.65
N SER A 5 5.09 -14.60 4.81
CA SER A 5 4.63 -15.95 5.18
C SER A 5 5.76 -16.83 5.72
N ALA A 6 6.94 -16.78 5.09
CA ALA A 6 8.10 -17.55 5.55
C ALA A 6 8.65 -17.01 6.88
N SER A 7 8.67 -15.68 7.06
CA SER A 7 9.07 -15.06 8.33
C SER A 7 8.11 -15.42 9.47
N THR A 8 6.80 -15.43 9.20
CA THR A 8 5.76 -15.82 10.16
C THR A 8 5.89 -17.30 10.55
N ALA A 9 6.10 -18.18 9.57
CA ALA A 9 6.31 -19.61 9.81
C ALA A 9 7.55 -19.88 10.64
N ALA A 10 8.68 -19.20 10.35
CA ALA A 10 9.91 -19.31 11.12
C ALA A 10 9.73 -18.82 12.58
N GLY A 11 9.02 -17.71 12.77
CA GLY A 11 8.69 -17.19 14.11
C GLY A 11 7.80 -18.14 14.91
N ALA A 12 6.79 -18.71 14.28
CA ALA A 12 5.89 -19.71 14.86
C ALA A 12 6.66 -20.96 15.30
N ALA A 13 7.51 -21.51 14.41
CA ALA A 13 8.33 -22.68 14.71
C ALA A 13 9.27 -22.43 15.90
N LYS A 14 9.92 -21.26 15.94
CA LYS A 14 10.79 -20.86 17.06
C LYS A 14 10.04 -20.78 18.40
N ALA A 15 8.76 -20.41 18.38
CA ALA A 15 7.90 -20.30 19.56
C ALA A 15 7.13 -21.59 19.86
N GLY A 16 7.35 -22.67 19.12
CA GLY A 16 6.60 -23.94 19.27
C GLY A 16 5.11 -23.81 18.95
N ARG A 17 4.73 -22.87 18.07
CA ARG A 17 3.34 -22.59 17.68
C ARG A 17 3.07 -23.10 16.25
N ASP A 18 1.84 -23.48 16.01
CA ASP A 18 1.41 -23.85 14.67
C ASP A 18 1.26 -22.60 13.79
N ALA A 19 1.99 -22.54 12.67
CA ALA A 19 1.90 -21.44 11.71
C ALA A 19 0.51 -21.32 11.07
N ALA A 20 -0.22 -22.44 10.91
CA ALA A 20 -1.58 -22.45 10.37
C ALA A 20 -2.62 -21.81 11.30
N ALA A 21 -2.28 -21.64 12.58
CA ALA A 21 -3.14 -20.95 13.56
C ALA A 21 -3.09 -19.41 13.45
N PHE A 22 -2.24 -18.86 12.58
CA PHE A 22 -2.12 -17.41 12.38
C PHE A 22 -2.80 -16.99 11.08
N GLU A 23 -3.63 -15.99 11.19
CA GLU A 23 -4.15 -15.26 10.03
C GLU A 23 -3.27 -14.05 9.75
N LEU A 24 -2.85 -13.90 8.49
CA LEU A 24 -2.19 -12.70 8.03
C LEU A 24 -3.24 -11.73 7.50
N ILE A 25 -3.31 -10.55 8.12
CA ILE A 25 -4.21 -9.47 7.72
C ILE A 25 -3.40 -8.39 7.03
N GLY A 26 -3.81 -7.99 5.82
CA GLY A 26 -3.20 -6.90 5.06
C GLY A 26 -4.08 -5.66 5.01
N ALA A 27 -3.45 -4.47 4.92
CA ALA A 27 -4.13 -3.20 4.71
C ALA A 27 -3.31 -2.39 3.68
N PRO A 28 -3.52 -2.61 2.38
CA PRO A 28 -2.77 -1.91 1.35
C PRO A 28 -3.16 -0.44 1.27
N PHE A 29 -2.24 0.41 0.86
CA PHE A 29 -2.58 1.75 0.39
C PHE A 29 -3.39 1.67 -0.89
N LEU A 30 -4.31 2.63 -1.07
CA LEU A 30 -5.21 2.66 -2.21
C LEU A 30 -5.18 4.03 -2.88
N ALA A 31 -5.05 4.04 -4.21
CA ALA A 31 -5.36 5.20 -5.04
C ALA A 31 -6.40 4.78 -6.07
N LEU A 32 -7.60 5.33 -5.99
CA LEU A 32 -8.75 4.94 -6.79
C LEU A 32 -9.39 6.14 -7.47
N GLY A 33 -9.93 5.93 -8.66
CA GLY A 33 -10.70 6.92 -9.40
C GLY A 33 -11.73 6.28 -10.31
N ARG A 34 -12.82 7.00 -10.62
CA ARG A 34 -13.80 6.61 -11.65
C ARG A 34 -13.25 6.80 -13.06
N ASP A 35 -12.34 7.77 -13.16
CA ASP A 35 -11.63 8.14 -14.38
C ASP A 35 -10.17 8.49 -14.06
N GLU A 36 -9.38 8.75 -15.10
CA GLU A 36 -7.95 9.07 -14.98
C GLU A 36 -7.69 10.38 -14.20
N GLU A 37 -8.61 11.34 -14.25
CA GLU A 37 -8.46 12.61 -13.53
C GLU A 37 -8.62 12.39 -12.02
N GLU A 38 -9.65 11.64 -11.61
CA GLU A 38 -9.87 11.29 -10.21
C GLU A 38 -8.75 10.38 -9.70
N LEU A 39 -8.31 9.41 -10.50
CA LEU A 39 -7.21 8.52 -10.14
C LEU A 39 -5.94 9.33 -9.87
N ARG A 40 -5.60 10.27 -10.74
CA ARG A 40 -4.43 11.14 -10.55
C ARG A 40 -4.52 11.97 -9.28
N LYS A 41 -5.69 12.55 -8.97
CA LYS A 41 -5.92 13.28 -7.70
C LYS A 41 -5.74 12.37 -6.48
N SER A 42 -6.21 11.14 -6.58
CA SER A 42 -6.06 10.13 -5.51
C SER A 42 -4.59 9.72 -5.33
N MET A 43 -3.84 9.56 -6.43
CA MET A 43 -2.40 9.31 -6.40
C MET A 43 -1.64 10.46 -5.74
N ASP A 44 -1.98 11.71 -6.08
CA ASP A 44 -1.33 12.89 -5.48
C ASP A 44 -1.57 12.99 -3.97
N ALA A 45 -2.79 12.68 -3.53
CA ALA A 45 -3.09 12.60 -2.10
C ALA A 45 -2.32 11.46 -1.41
N LEU A 46 -2.18 10.33 -2.08
CA LEU A 46 -1.43 9.19 -1.54
C LEU A 46 0.08 9.46 -1.46
N ARG A 47 0.66 10.21 -2.43
CA ARG A 47 2.07 10.64 -2.36
C ARG A 47 2.38 11.40 -1.08
N GLN A 48 1.44 12.22 -0.60
CA GLN A 48 1.59 12.94 0.67
C GLN A 48 1.80 11.97 1.83
N ASN A 49 0.95 10.94 1.93
CA ASN A 49 1.03 9.95 2.99
C ASN A 49 2.30 9.09 2.87
N ILE A 50 2.59 8.58 1.67
CA ILE A 50 3.74 7.72 1.43
C ILE A 50 5.05 8.46 1.69
N SER A 51 5.16 9.74 1.27
CA SER A 51 6.37 10.53 1.52
C SER A 51 6.65 10.71 3.00
N PHE A 52 5.61 10.85 3.83
CA PHE A 52 5.75 10.89 5.28
C PHE A 52 6.32 9.59 5.84
N TYR A 53 5.75 8.44 5.47
CA TYR A 53 6.28 7.14 5.91
C TYR A 53 7.70 6.91 5.40
N ALA A 54 7.95 7.16 4.12
CA ALA A 54 9.26 6.98 3.48
C ALA A 54 10.36 7.87 4.07
N SER A 55 10.01 9.02 4.67
CA SER A 55 10.95 9.88 5.39
C SER A 55 11.42 9.30 6.72
N THR A 56 10.73 8.30 7.25
CA THR A 56 11.02 7.70 8.54
C THR A 56 12.12 6.65 8.40
N ARG A 57 13.22 6.80 9.14
CA ARG A 57 14.43 5.95 9.01
C ARG A 57 14.18 4.45 9.13
N SER A 58 13.20 4.03 9.93
CA SER A 58 12.86 2.61 10.07
C SER A 58 12.34 1.97 8.77
N TYR A 59 11.86 2.77 7.81
CA TYR A 59 11.42 2.29 6.50
C TYR A 59 12.50 2.36 5.42
N HIS A 60 13.68 2.93 5.71
CA HIS A 60 14.76 3.05 4.72
C HIS A 60 15.22 1.69 4.18
N ALA A 61 15.16 0.63 4.99
CA ALA A 61 15.47 -0.72 4.51
C ALA A 61 14.52 -1.20 3.39
N VAL A 62 13.26 -0.73 3.40
CA VAL A 62 12.30 -1.03 2.32
C VAL A 62 12.66 -0.28 1.05
N LEU A 63 13.02 1.01 1.17
CA LEU A 63 13.48 1.80 0.02
C LEU A 63 14.76 1.21 -0.57
N ALA A 64 15.73 0.84 0.27
CA ALA A 64 16.98 0.22 -0.14
C ALA A 64 16.76 -1.07 -0.94
N HIS A 65 15.75 -1.87 -0.57
CA HIS A 65 15.40 -3.09 -1.31
C HIS A 65 15.01 -2.81 -2.77
N HIS A 66 14.47 -1.63 -3.03
CA HIS A 66 14.06 -1.19 -4.37
C HIS A 66 15.10 -0.28 -5.06
N GLY A 67 16.24 0.00 -4.42
CA GLY A 67 17.25 0.91 -4.96
C GLY A 67 16.88 2.40 -4.82
N TRP A 68 16.03 2.74 -3.86
CA TRP A 68 15.55 4.11 -3.61
C TRP A 68 16.14 4.73 -2.33
N GLU A 69 17.34 4.33 -1.94
CA GLU A 69 18.01 4.82 -0.73
C GLU A 69 18.15 6.33 -0.73
N ASP A 70 18.59 6.90 -1.86
CA ASP A 70 18.81 8.35 -1.99
C ASP A 70 17.50 9.12 -1.81
N THR A 71 16.38 8.60 -2.34
CA THR A 71 15.05 9.17 -2.13
C THR A 71 14.67 9.17 -0.66
N GLY A 72 14.91 8.07 0.06
CA GLY A 72 14.65 7.97 1.49
C GLY A 72 15.47 8.96 2.31
N MET A 73 16.75 9.11 1.98
CA MET A 73 17.64 10.06 2.65
C MET A 73 17.19 11.52 2.41
N GLU A 74 16.82 11.85 1.18
CA GLU A 74 16.36 13.21 0.85
C GLU A 74 15.00 13.52 1.51
N LEU A 75 14.06 12.57 1.51
CA LEU A 75 12.80 12.71 2.24
C LEU A 75 13.03 12.94 3.73
N HIS A 76 13.96 12.19 4.34
CA HIS A 76 14.33 12.38 5.74
C HIS A 76 14.93 13.77 5.99
N ARG A 77 15.84 14.22 5.12
CA ARG A 77 16.44 15.56 5.20
C ARG A 77 15.38 16.67 5.12
N LEU A 78 14.44 16.56 4.19
CA LEU A 78 13.32 17.50 4.02
C LEU A 78 12.41 17.52 5.25
N SER A 79 12.11 16.35 5.83
CA SER A 79 11.27 16.24 7.03
C SER A 79 11.90 16.94 8.23
N LEU A 80 13.21 16.78 8.46
CA LEU A 80 13.95 17.47 9.52
C LEU A 80 13.99 18.99 9.30
N ALA A 81 13.99 19.43 8.04
CA ALA A 81 13.95 20.84 7.67
C ALA A 81 12.54 21.45 7.68
N GLY A 82 11.50 20.67 8.01
CA GLY A 82 10.10 21.12 7.97
C GLY A 82 9.54 21.38 6.56
N LYS A 83 10.22 20.88 5.51
CA LYS A 83 9.85 21.11 4.11
C LYS A 83 8.86 20.09 3.57
N TRP A 84 7.82 19.81 4.34
CA TRP A 84 6.83 18.77 4.06
C TRP A 84 6.15 18.89 2.70
N ALA A 85 5.89 20.12 2.24
CA ALA A 85 5.25 20.37 0.94
C ALA A 85 6.10 19.95 -0.27
N GLN A 86 7.42 19.76 -0.10
CA GLN A 86 8.32 19.35 -1.17
C GLN A 86 8.44 17.83 -1.28
N MET A 87 8.08 17.09 -0.24
CA MET A 87 8.31 15.66 -0.14
C MET A 87 7.49 14.81 -1.14
N PRO A 88 6.21 15.10 -1.40
CA PRO A 88 5.40 14.30 -2.33
C PRO A 88 5.98 14.22 -3.74
N ALA A 89 6.66 15.27 -4.20
CA ALA A 89 7.28 15.32 -5.53
C ALA A 89 8.42 14.30 -5.72
N LEU A 90 8.96 13.75 -4.64
CA LEU A 90 9.99 12.70 -4.68
C LEU A 90 9.41 11.28 -4.81
N ILE A 91 8.11 11.13 -4.67
CA ILE A 91 7.44 9.82 -4.82
C ILE A 91 7.01 9.64 -6.27
N SER A 92 7.69 8.76 -6.98
CA SER A 92 7.36 8.43 -8.38
C SER A 92 6.11 7.58 -8.50
N ASP A 93 5.56 7.47 -9.72
CA ASP A 93 4.45 6.56 -10.02
C ASP A 93 4.86 5.10 -9.77
N GLU A 94 6.08 4.74 -10.13
CA GLU A 94 6.64 3.42 -9.88
C GLU A 94 6.62 3.08 -8.37
N MET A 95 7.01 4.02 -7.51
CA MET A 95 6.94 3.85 -6.06
C MET A 95 5.49 3.64 -5.58
N LEU A 96 4.54 4.41 -6.12
CA LEU A 96 3.12 4.23 -5.78
C LEU A 96 2.63 2.84 -6.16
N GLU A 97 2.92 2.36 -7.37
CA GLU A 97 2.52 1.05 -7.85
C GLU A 97 3.13 -0.09 -7.03
N GLN A 98 4.37 0.09 -6.53
CA GLN A 98 5.00 -0.89 -5.64
C GLN A 98 4.34 -0.95 -4.26
N TRP A 99 3.81 0.15 -3.73
CA TRP A 99 3.32 0.21 -2.34
C TRP A 99 1.81 0.26 -2.21
N ALA A 100 1.09 0.56 -3.30
CA ALA A 100 -0.35 0.74 -3.30
C ALA A 100 -1.06 -0.11 -4.35
N VAL A 101 -2.37 -0.22 -4.21
CA VAL A 101 -3.25 -0.61 -5.32
C VAL A 101 -3.70 0.67 -6.01
N VAL A 102 -3.19 0.89 -7.23
CA VAL A 102 -3.53 2.03 -8.09
C VAL A 102 -4.46 1.54 -9.18
N ALA A 103 -5.72 1.97 -9.17
CA ALA A 103 -6.73 1.40 -10.06
C ALA A 103 -7.88 2.37 -10.38
N LEU A 104 -8.42 2.25 -11.59
CA LEU A 104 -9.79 2.67 -11.84
C LEU A 104 -10.77 1.76 -11.10
N HIS A 105 -11.98 2.24 -10.84
CA HIS A 105 -13.01 1.49 -10.11
C HIS A 105 -13.27 0.11 -10.73
N ASP A 106 -13.28 0.01 -12.06
CA ASP A 106 -13.56 -1.23 -12.78
C ASP A 106 -12.49 -2.31 -12.56
N ASP A 107 -11.23 -1.92 -12.39
CA ASP A 107 -10.09 -2.82 -12.24
C ASP A 107 -9.74 -3.11 -10.77
N PHE A 108 -10.31 -2.33 -9.85
CA PHE A 108 -9.89 -2.35 -8.45
C PHE A 108 -9.98 -3.73 -7.81
N ALA A 109 -11.10 -4.42 -7.96
CA ALA A 109 -11.31 -5.74 -7.34
C ALA A 109 -10.29 -6.76 -7.84
N GLN A 110 -9.96 -6.74 -9.14
CA GLN A 110 -8.95 -7.61 -9.72
C GLN A 110 -7.56 -7.29 -9.17
N LYS A 111 -7.13 -6.04 -9.23
CA LYS A 111 -5.80 -5.62 -8.76
C LYS A 111 -5.61 -5.86 -7.27
N LEU A 112 -6.66 -5.65 -6.46
CA LEU A 112 -6.61 -5.95 -5.03
C LEU A 112 -6.43 -7.46 -4.79
N ARG A 113 -7.15 -8.29 -5.53
CA ARG A 113 -7.03 -9.75 -5.44
C ARG A 113 -5.62 -10.21 -5.82
N GLU A 114 -5.09 -9.72 -6.94
CA GLU A 114 -3.72 -10.03 -7.39
C GLU A 114 -2.67 -9.67 -6.33
N ARG A 115 -2.82 -8.51 -5.70
CA ARG A 115 -1.89 -8.05 -4.66
C ARG A 115 -1.98 -8.86 -3.37
N ALA A 116 -3.17 -9.31 -3.01
CA ALA A 116 -3.42 -10.06 -1.77
C ALA A 116 -3.16 -11.56 -1.92
N ASN A 117 -3.21 -12.08 -3.14
CA ASN A 117 -3.26 -13.50 -3.45
C ASN A 117 -2.07 -14.28 -2.83
N GLY A 118 -2.39 -15.30 -2.06
CA GLY A 118 -1.41 -16.19 -1.43
C GLY A 118 -0.62 -15.57 -0.26
N VAL A 119 -0.93 -14.32 0.13
CA VAL A 119 -0.24 -13.63 1.23
C VAL A 119 -1.17 -13.38 2.41
N PHE A 120 -2.37 -12.84 2.16
CA PHE A 120 -3.30 -12.43 3.21
C PHE A 120 -4.56 -13.30 3.20
N GLY A 121 -4.99 -13.76 4.39
CA GLY A 121 -6.30 -14.41 4.58
C GLY A 121 -7.43 -13.36 4.63
N THR A 122 -7.15 -12.20 5.20
CA THR A 122 -8.09 -11.08 5.26
C THR A 122 -7.41 -9.79 4.79
N VAL A 123 -8.12 -8.97 4.03
CA VAL A 123 -7.66 -7.63 3.62
C VAL A 123 -8.61 -6.58 4.15
N LEU A 124 -8.05 -5.63 4.91
CA LEU A 124 -8.75 -4.42 5.33
C LEU A 124 -8.68 -3.39 4.20
N VAL A 125 -9.83 -2.95 3.71
CA VAL A 125 -9.93 -2.00 2.60
C VAL A 125 -10.41 -0.65 3.15
N ASP A 126 -9.49 0.29 3.32
CA ASP A 126 -9.81 1.67 3.67
C ASP A 126 -9.97 2.51 2.40
N LEU A 127 -11.19 2.53 1.89
CA LEU A 127 -11.51 3.24 0.65
C LEU A 127 -11.35 4.76 0.82
N PRO A 128 -10.78 5.46 -0.18
CA PRO A 128 -10.83 6.92 -0.24
C PRO A 128 -12.25 7.45 -0.10
N ALA A 129 -12.42 8.64 0.51
CA ALA A 129 -13.74 9.18 0.87
C ALA A 129 -14.72 9.23 -0.32
N ALA A 130 -14.25 9.63 -1.51
CA ALA A 130 -15.07 9.67 -2.72
C ALA A 130 -15.56 8.26 -3.13
N ALA A 131 -14.68 7.27 -3.14
CA ALA A 131 -15.02 5.89 -3.47
C ALA A 131 -15.95 5.27 -2.41
N ARG A 132 -15.73 5.57 -1.13
CA ARG A 132 -16.59 5.11 -0.02
C ARG A 132 -18.02 5.67 -0.11
N ALA A 133 -18.19 6.90 -0.61
CA ALA A 133 -19.48 7.51 -0.80
C ALA A 133 -20.27 6.89 -1.97
N ASP A 134 -19.60 6.25 -2.91
CA ASP A 134 -20.22 5.53 -4.03
C ASP A 134 -20.66 4.13 -3.58
N THR A 135 -21.90 4.04 -3.12
CA THR A 135 -22.49 2.77 -2.62
C THR A 135 -22.63 1.72 -3.72
N GLY A 136 -22.77 2.14 -4.98
CA GLY A 136 -22.81 1.25 -6.14
C GLY A 136 -21.47 0.54 -6.32
N PHE A 137 -20.39 1.32 -6.39
CA PHE A 137 -19.02 0.85 -6.45
C PHE A 137 -18.67 -0.11 -5.28
N VAL A 138 -19.02 0.30 -4.04
CA VAL A 138 -18.74 -0.54 -2.86
C VAL A 138 -19.42 -1.90 -2.97
N ARG A 139 -20.72 -1.91 -3.35
CA ARG A 139 -21.48 -3.17 -3.50
C ARG A 139 -20.89 -4.07 -4.59
N GLU A 140 -20.60 -3.51 -5.74
CA GLU A 140 -20.02 -4.25 -6.86
C GLU A 140 -18.64 -4.80 -6.51
N THR A 141 -17.79 -4.01 -5.89
CA THR A 141 -16.46 -4.43 -5.42
C THR A 141 -16.58 -5.63 -4.47
N VAL A 142 -17.48 -5.59 -3.48
CA VAL A 142 -17.69 -6.71 -2.55
C VAL A 142 -18.17 -7.96 -3.28
N GLN A 143 -19.06 -7.82 -4.26
CA GLN A 143 -19.54 -8.94 -5.06
C GLN A 143 -18.39 -9.56 -5.88
N ARG A 144 -17.60 -8.74 -6.56
CA ARG A 144 -16.46 -9.20 -7.36
C ARG A 144 -15.37 -9.87 -6.50
N LEU A 145 -15.11 -9.38 -5.28
CA LEU A 145 -14.13 -9.98 -4.37
C LEU A 145 -14.57 -11.32 -3.79
N ARG A 146 -15.88 -11.60 -3.72
CA ARG A 146 -16.44 -12.85 -3.22
C ARG A 146 -16.60 -13.94 -4.29
N ALA A 147 -16.61 -13.57 -5.56
CA ALA A 147 -16.69 -14.48 -6.70
C ALA A 147 -15.34 -15.18 -6.96
#